data_ea46802db8c46189641297fb02195f07
#
_entry.id   ea46802db8c46189641297fb02195f07
#
_cell.length_a   1.000
_cell.length_b   1.000
_cell.length_c   1.000
_cell.angle_alpha   90.00
_cell.angle_beta   90.00
_cell.angle_gamma   90.00
#
_symmetry.space_group_name_H-M   'P 1'
#
loop_
_entity.id
_entity.type
_entity.pdbx_description
1 polymer ?
#
loop_
_entity_poly.entity_id
_entity_poly.type
_entity_poly.pdbx_seq_one_letter_code
_entity_poly.pdbx_strand_id
1 'polypeptide(L)'
;MIITLLLCLSVVTLAGEQPTSMQEWKAGSIVSLNEVEAYGIDKCFVAEEISDEVFERMQGKSYKKNCTIPRSQLRYLRLLHKNNKGQILLGEMVCNVAIANDLVEIFRQLYKASYPIERMVLIDDYNADDETSMRANNTSCFNFRTIAGSKKLSHHARGTAVDINTLYNPYYKKRTNGTVVVQPATGRRYVNRKGNFPYKIVRGDLCYRLFIQHGFTWGGAWRDRKDYQHFEKSIN
;
A
#
# COMPACT_ATOMS: atom_id res chain seq x y z
N MET A 1 56.05 -32.20 -42.68
CA MET A 1 55.26 -30.95 -42.50
C MET A 1 53.97 -31.33 -41.82
N ILE A 2 53.96 -31.15 -40.52
CA ILE A 2 52.77 -31.53 -39.63
C ILE A 2 51.99 -30.25 -39.41
N ILE A 3 50.75 -30.21 -39.92
CA ILE A 3 49.83 -29.09 -39.73
C ILE A 3 49.03 -29.38 -38.46
N THR A 4 49.31 -28.63 -37.37
CA THR A 4 48.55 -28.70 -36.12
C THR A 4 47.31 -27.82 -36.23
N LEU A 5 46.14 -28.44 -36.25
CA LEU A 5 44.85 -27.76 -36.27
C LEU A 5 44.51 -27.33 -34.85
N LEU A 6 44.54 -26.00 -34.54
CA LEU A 6 44.11 -25.43 -33.28
C LEU A 6 42.59 -25.30 -33.31
N LEU A 7 41.90 -26.12 -32.51
CA LEU A 7 40.45 -25.98 -32.24
C LEU A 7 40.24 -24.90 -31.19
N CYS A 8 39.76 -23.71 -31.62
CA CYS A 8 39.25 -22.71 -30.66
C CYS A 8 37.86 -23.13 -30.15
N LEU A 9 37.78 -23.62 -28.93
CA LEU A 9 36.50 -23.76 -28.20
C LEU A 9 36.06 -22.37 -27.71
N SER A 10 35.06 -21.79 -28.36
CA SER A 10 34.37 -20.62 -27.80
C SER A 10 33.45 -21.05 -26.67
N VAL A 11 33.84 -20.73 -25.44
CA VAL A 11 33.00 -20.86 -24.27
C VAL A 11 31.93 -19.76 -24.34
N VAL A 12 30.71 -20.11 -24.73
CA VAL A 12 29.55 -19.24 -24.60
C VAL A 12 29.15 -19.24 -23.14
N THR A 13 29.59 -18.24 -22.38
CA THR A 13 29.04 -17.95 -21.06
C THR A 13 27.59 -17.48 -21.21
N LEU A 14 26.62 -18.32 -20.89
CA LEU A 14 25.25 -17.91 -20.66
C LEU A 14 25.28 -16.94 -19.47
N ALA A 15 25.25 -15.64 -19.75
CA ALA A 15 24.96 -14.63 -18.75
C ALA A 15 23.52 -14.92 -18.27
N GLY A 16 23.39 -15.41 -17.04
CA GLY A 16 22.07 -15.56 -16.41
C GLY A 16 21.41 -14.18 -16.40
N GLU A 17 20.23 -14.08 -17.02
CA GLU A 17 19.45 -12.87 -16.94
C GLU A 17 19.21 -12.52 -15.47
N GLN A 18 19.54 -11.28 -15.09
CA GLN A 18 19.23 -10.80 -13.74
C GLN A 18 17.71 -10.83 -13.56
N PRO A 19 17.21 -11.29 -12.39
CA PRO A 19 15.78 -11.34 -12.16
C PRO A 19 15.17 -9.93 -12.32
N THR A 20 14.04 -9.85 -12.99
CA THR A 20 13.34 -8.57 -13.20
C THR A 20 12.66 -8.10 -11.91
N SER A 21 12.34 -6.81 -11.82
CA SER A 21 11.59 -6.25 -10.69
C SER A 21 10.24 -6.96 -10.47
N MET A 22 9.67 -7.51 -11.54
CA MET A 22 8.45 -8.33 -11.47
C MET A 22 8.67 -9.68 -10.78
N GLN A 23 9.81 -10.34 -11.06
CA GLN A 23 10.13 -11.65 -10.46
C GLN A 23 10.42 -11.53 -8.97
N GLU A 24 11.16 -10.49 -8.56
CA GLU A 24 11.45 -10.19 -7.16
C GLU A 24 10.32 -9.45 -6.46
N TRP A 25 9.29 -9.01 -7.18
CA TRP A 25 8.23 -8.14 -6.71
C TRP A 25 8.75 -6.93 -5.91
N LYS A 26 9.63 -6.16 -6.51
CA LYS A 26 10.19 -4.96 -5.87
C LYS A 26 9.18 -3.82 -5.86
N ALA A 27 8.44 -3.69 -4.77
CA ALA A 27 7.41 -2.65 -4.60
C ALA A 27 7.97 -1.24 -4.83
N GLY A 28 7.16 -0.38 -5.45
CA GLY A 28 7.55 0.96 -5.88
C GLY A 28 8.22 1.03 -7.25
N SER A 29 8.60 -0.12 -7.86
CA SER A 29 9.15 -0.15 -9.22
C SER A 29 8.07 0.15 -10.25
N ILE A 30 8.46 0.93 -11.28
CA ILE A 30 7.64 1.14 -12.48
C ILE A 30 7.90 -0.03 -13.42
N VAL A 31 6.83 -0.58 -13.99
CA VAL A 31 6.86 -1.68 -14.94
C VAL A 31 6.05 -1.34 -16.18
N SER A 32 6.38 -1.97 -17.30
CA SER A 32 5.63 -1.84 -18.54
C SER A 32 4.44 -2.79 -18.58
N LEU A 33 3.47 -2.51 -19.46
CA LEU A 33 2.35 -3.41 -19.68
C LEU A 33 2.81 -4.78 -20.19
N ASN A 34 3.83 -4.82 -21.08
CA ASN A 34 4.38 -6.07 -21.60
C ASN A 34 4.97 -6.95 -20.50
N GLU A 35 5.67 -6.36 -19.50
CA GLU A 35 6.19 -7.10 -18.35
C GLU A 35 5.03 -7.68 -17.51
N VAL A 36 3.98 -6.91 -17.31
CA VAL A 36 2.78 -7.37 -16.56
C VAL A 36 2.08 -8.51 -17.30
N GLU A 37 1.92 -8.42 -18.62
CA GLU A 37 1.33 -9.45 -19.45
C GLU A 37 2.16 -10.73 -19.45
N ALA A 38 3.48 -10.61 -19.61
CA ALA A 38 4.41 -11.74 -19.59
C ALA A 38 4.43 -12.45 -18.21
N TYR A 39 4.33 -11.68 -17.11
CA TYR A 39 4.26 -12.24 -15.76
C TYR A 39 2.91 -12.90 -15.47
N GLY A 40 1.85 -12.37 -16.04
CA GLY A 40 0.46 -12.79 -15.85
C GLY A 40 -0.27 -11.90 -14.86
N ILE A 41 -1.26 -11.14 -15.36
CA ILE A 41 -2.02 -10.13 -14.58
C ILE A 41 -2.66 -10.71 -13.31
N ASP A 42 -3.13 -11.95 -13.33
CA ASP A 42 -3.77 -12.58 -12.17
C ASP A 42 -2.78 -12.85 -11.03
N LYS A 43 -1.51 -13.05 -11.34
CA LYS A 43 -0.43 -13.20 -10.35
C LYS A 43 -0.04 -11.87 -9.70
N CYS A 44 -0.53 -10.75 -10.25
CA CYS A 44 -0.25 -9.40 -9.74
C CYS A 44 -1.28 -8.92 -8.71
N PHE A 45 -2.28 -9.72 -8.36
CA PHE A 45 -3.32 -9.39 -7.39
C PHE A 45 -3.58 -10.60 -6.50
N VAL A 46 -2.72 -10.80 -5.53
CA VAL A 46 -2.74 -11.98 -4.67
C VAL A 46 -2.58 -11.61 -3.20
N ALA A 47 -3.13 -12.45 -2.34
CA ALA A 47 -2.96 -12.41 -0.89
C ALA A 47 -2.24 -13.69 -0.47
N GLU A 48 -1.05 -13.55 0.08
CA GLU A 48 -0.17 -14.65 0.44
C GLU A 48 0.12 -14.66 1.94
N GLU A 49 0.60 -15.77 2.46
CA GLU A 49 1.19 -15.79 3.79
C GLU A 49 2.43 -14.90 3.81
N ILE A 50 2.67 -14.26 4.94
CA ILE A 50 3.86 -13.41 5.07
C ILE A 50 5.11 -14.31 5.06
N SER A 51 6.01 -14.14 4.09
CA SER A 51 7.30 -14.84 4.06
C SER A 51 8.22 -14.37 5.19
N ASP A 52 9.27 -15.13 5.48
CA ASP A 52 10.24 -14.74 6.51
C ASP A 52 10.94 -13.43 6.14
N GLU A 53 11.27 -13.22 4.86
CA GLU A 53 11.89 -11.98 4.37
C GLU A 53 11.00 -10.75 4.60
N VAL A 54 9.71 -10.85 4.27
CA VAL A 54 8.75 -9.77 4.53
C VAL A 54 8.58 -9.55 6.03
N PHE A 55 8.52 -10.64 6.82
CA PHE A 55 8.38 -10.55 8.26
C PHE A 55 9.58 -9.89 8.93
N GLU A 56 10.81 -10.19 8.50
CA GLU A 56 12.04 -9.53 8.96
C GLU A 56 12.02 -8.02 8.72
N ARG A 57 11.51 -7.57 7.55
CA ARG A 57 11.33 -6.14 7.27
C ARG A 57 10.38 -5.46 8.26
N MET A 58 9.38 -6.19 8.77
CA MET A 58 8.35 -5.68 9.69
C MET A 58 8.77 -5.70 11.15
N GLN A 59 9.66 -6.64 11.56
CA GLN A 59 10.04 -6.83 12.96
C GLN A 59 10.66 -5.58 13.56
N GLY A 60 10.19 -5.21 14.76
CA GLY A 60 10.64 -4.01 15.48
C GLY A 60 10.09 -2.69 14.92
N LYS A 61 9.44 -2.71 13.78
CA LYS A 61 8.82 -1.56 13.12
C LYS A 61 7.28 -1.63 13.19
N SER A 62 6.60 -2.00 12.11
CA SER A 62 5.14 -2.17 12.14
C SER A 62 4.72 -3.36 13.00
N TYR A 63 5.51 -4.44 13.01
CA TYR A 63 5.32 -5.60 13.89
C TYR A 63 6.19 -5.48 15.13
N LYS A 64 5.73 -4.71 16.11
CA LYS A 64 6.47 -4.41 17.35
C LYS A 64 6.59 -5.65 18.24
N LYS A 65 7.60 -5.66 19.12
CA LYS A 65 7.87 -6.75 20.05
C LYS A 65 6.66 -7.13 20.93
N ASN A 66 5.80 -6.16 21.23
CA ASN A 66 4.56 -6.35 21.99
C ASN A 66 3.32 -6.53 21.10
N CYS A 67 3.50 -6.83 19.81
CA CYS A 67 2.37 -7.06 18.92
C CYS A 67 1.57 -8.29 19.38
N THR A 68 0.26 -8.11 19.52
CA THR A 68 -0.66 -9.18 19.95
C THR A 68 -1.38 -9.86 18.79
N ILE A 69 -1.15 -9.40 17.57
CA ILE A 69 -1.74 -9.99 16.36
C ILE A 69 -0.82 -11.10 15.86
N PRO A 70 -1.26 -12.37 15.81
CA PRO A 70 -0.44 -13.45 15.27
C PRO A 70 -0.10 -13.21 13.80
N ARG A 71 1.13 -13.54 13.37
CA ARG A 71 1.54 -13.47 11.96
C ARG A 71 0.58 -14.24 11.05
N SER A 72 0.05 -15.38 11.50
CA SER A 72 -0.92 -16.20 10.77
C SER A 72 -2.25 -15.51 10.47
N GLN A 73 -2.60 -14.46 11.22
CA GLN A 73 -3.77 -13.62 10.96
C GLN A 73 -3.51 -12.49 9.97
N LEU A 74 -2.29 -12.35 9.49
CA LEU A 74 -1.91 -11.34 8.52
C LEU A 74 -1.64 -11.98 7.15
N ARG A 75 -1.83 -11.19 6.09
CA ARG A 75 -1.51 -11.55 4.70
C ARG A 75 -0.68 -10.45 4.07
N TYR A 76 0.28 -10.86 3.25
CA TYR A 76 1.02 -10.00 2.36
C TYR A 76 0.29 -9.94 1.02
N LEU A 77 0.02 -8.74 0.56
CA LEU A 77 -0.65 -8.51 -0.72
C LEU A 77 0.37 -8.01 -1.74
N ARG A 78 0.37 -8.62 -2.93
CA ARG A 78 0.97 -8.05 -4.13
C ARG A 78 -0.12 -7.45 -4.98
N LEU A 79 0.04 -6.17 -5.34
CA LEU A 79 -0.98 -5.38 -6.00
C LEU A 79 -0.35 -4.47 -7.05
N LEU A 80 -0.97 -4.35 -8.23
CA LEU A 80 -0.61 -3.30 -9.17
C LEU A 80 -1.42 -2.04 -8.90
N HIS A 81 -0.80 -0.91 -9.14
CA HIS A 81 -1.50 0.37 -9.16
C HIS A 81 -0.96 1.27 -10.28
N LYS A 82 -1.70 2.32 -10.60
CA LYS A 82 -1.26 3.35 -11.54
C LYS A 82 -1.20 4.69 -10.82
N ASN A 83 -0.16 5.47 -11.11
CA ASN A 83 -0.11 6.85 -10.63
C ASN A 83 -0.88 7.80 -11.56
N ASN A 84 -0.91 9.10 -11.24
CA ASN A 84 -1.61 10.10 -12.05
C ASN A 84 -0.96 10.39 -13.41
N LYS A 85 0.22 9.79 -13.68
CA LYS A 85 0.89 9.81 -14.99
C LYS A 85 0.56 8.58 -15.82
N GLY A 86 -0.29 7.67 -15.30
CA GLY A 86 -0.64 6.41 -15.96
C GLY A 86 0.45 5.35 -15.91
N GLN A 87 1.56 5.58 -15.18
CA GLN A 87 2.62 4.59 -14.99
C GLN A 87 2.11 3.44 -14.12
N ILE A 88 2.43 2.21 -14.49
CA ILE A 88 2.12 1.01 -13.71
C ILE A 88 3.23 0.78 -12.70
N LEU A 89 2.85 0.58 -11.44
CA LEU A 89 3.79 0.32 -10.35
C LEU A 89 3.44 -0.97 -9.62
N LEU A 90 4.48 -1.65 -9.14
CA LEU A 90 4.35 -2.75 -8.19
C LEU A 90 4.03 -2.18 -6.81
N GLY A 91 2.98 -2.69 -6.20
CA GLY A 91 2.59 -2.30 -4.86
C GLY A 91 2.57 -3.49 -3.90
N GLU A 92 2.75 -3.21 -2.62
CA GLU A 92 2.67 -4.19 -1.55
C GLU A 92 1.90 -3.65 -0.35
N MET A 93 1.28 -4.54 0.40
CA MET A 93 0.53 -4.19 1.61
C MET A 93 0.49 -5.40 2.56
N VAL A 94 0.45 -5.15 3.87
CA VAL A 94 0.10 -6.18 4.84
C VAL A 94 -1.24 -5.82 5.48
N CYS A 95 -2.16 -6.78 5.52
CA CYS A 95 -3.47 -6.60 6.12
C CYS A 95 -3.93 -7.86 6.88
N ASN A 96 -5.04 -7.75 7.60
CA ASN A 96 -5.68 -8.90 8.24
C ASN A 96 -6.26 -9.86 7.19
N VAL A 97 -6.15 -11.17 7.45
CA VAL A 97 -6.70 -12.22 6.59
C VAL A 97 -8.19 -12.02 6.30
N ALA A 98 -8.94 -11.48 7.26
CA ALA A 98 -10.39 -11.28 7.14
C ALA A 98 -10.80 -10.26 6.07
N ILE A 99 -9.87 -9.36 5.66
CA ILE A 99 -10.15 -8.34 4.64
C ILE A 99 -9.26 -8.50 3.39
N ALA A 100 -8.38 -9.47 3.37
CA ALA A 100 -7.35 -9.61 2.33
C ALA A 100 -7.96 -9.78 0.93
N ASN A 101 -8.95 -10.66 0.78
CA ASN A 101 -9.62 -10.89 -0.51
C ASN A 101 -10.43 -9.67 -0.97
N ASP A 102 -11.07 -8.94 -0.03
CA ASP A 102 -11.75 -7.70 -0.36
C ASP A 102 -10.77 -6.68 -0.95
N LEU A 103 -9.61 -6.52 -0.32
CA LEU A 103 -8.58 -5.58 -0.79
C LEU A 103 -8.02 -5.97 -2.15
N VAL A 104 -7.73 -7.26 -2.37
CA VAL A 104 -7.29 -7.76 -3.68
C VAL A 104 -8.28 -7.37 -4.77
N GLU A 105 -9.58 -7.59 -4.55
CA GLU A 105 -10.61 -7.25 -5.54
C GLU A 105 -10.79 -5.74 -5.71
N ILE A 106 -10.82 -4.97 -4.63
CA ILE A 106 -10.90 -3.50 -4.68
C ILE A 106 -9.74 -2.92 -5.49
N PHE A 107 -8.50 -3.30 -5.18
CA PHE A 107 -7.33 -2.76 -5.87
C PHE A 107 -7.23 -3.23 -7.32
N ARG A 108 -7.70 -4.45 -7.64
CA ARG A 108 -7.83 -4.94 -9.03
C ARG A 108 -8.79 -4.06 -9.82
N GLN A 109 -9.93 -3.68 -9.26
CA GLN A 109 -10.90 -2.81 -9.92
C GLN A 109 -10.39 -1.38 -10.06
N LEU A 110 -9.71 -0.84 -9.03
CA LEU A 110 -9.07 0.48 -9.11
C LEU A 110 -8.00 0.52 -10.21
N TYR A 111 -7.17 -0.52 -10.32
CA TYR A 111 -6.17 -0.65 -11.37
C TYR A 111 -6.79 -0.69 -12.77
N LYS A 112 -7.83 -1.54 -12.98
CA LYS A 112 -8.55 -1.65 -14.26
C LYS A 112 -9.15 -0.31 -14.68
N ALA A 113 -9.70 0.44 -13.74
CA ALA A 113 -10.28 1.76 -13.99
C ALA A 113 -9.23 2.89 -14.07
N SER A 114 -7.95 2.58 -13.95
CA SER A 114 -6.86 3.56 -13.90
C SER A 114 -7.07 4.63 -12.81
N TYR A 115 -7.69 4.23 -11.67
CA TYR A 115 -7.82 5.12 -10.52
C TYR A 115 -6.43 5.41 -9.93
N PRO A 116 -6.05 6.68 -9.76
CA PRO A 116 -4.66 7.00 -9.43
C PRO A 116 -4.34 6.71 -7.95
N ILE A 117 -3.31 5.90 -7.73
CA ILE A 117 -2.66 5.67 -6.44
C ILE A 117 -1.17 5.94 -6.65
N GLU A 118 -0.60 6.85 -5.88
CA GLU A 118 0.77 7.30 -6.15
C GLU A 118 1.81 6.30 -5.67
N ARG A 119 1.62 5.76 -4.46
CA ARG A 119 2.59 4.86 -3.82
C ARG A 119 1.86 3.82 -2.98
N MET A 120 2.39 2.62 -2.97
CA MET A 120 1.88 1.52 -2.14
C MET A 120 3.06 0.62 -1.75
N VAL A 121 3.71 0.95 -0.63
CA VAL A 121 4.81 0.17 -0.06
C VAL A 121 4.56 -0.05 1.43
N LEU A 122 5.24 -1.01 2.05
CA LEU A 122 5.10 -1.23 3.49
C LEU A 122 5.47 0.04 4.27
N ILE A 123 4.73 0.31 5.34
CA ILE A 123 5.05 1.43 6.24
C ILE A 123 6.42 1.26 6.88
N ASP A 124 6.93 0.05 6.89
CA ASP A 124 8.24 -0.35 7.39
C ASP A 124 9.40 0.32 6.63
N ASP A 125 9.20 0.69 5.36
CA ASP A 125 10.15 1.46 4.57
C ASP A 125 10.30 2.91 5.10
N TYR A 126 9.35 3.33 5.94
CA TYR A 126 9.36 4.59 6.69
C TYR A 126 9.60 4.38 8.18
N ASN A 127 10.21 3.24 8.58
CA ASN A 127 10.42 2.84 9.98
C ASN A 127 9.12 2.81 10.81
N ALA A 128 7.99 2.49 10.17
CA ALA A 128 6.65 2.51 10.74
C ALA A 128 6.22 3.88 11.32
N ASP A 129 6.83 4.98 10.82
CA ASP A 129 6.45 6.34 11.17
C ASP A 129 5.31 6.84 10.25
N ASP A 130 4.13 7.03 10.85
CA ASP A 130 2.92 7.42 10.11
C ASP A 130 3.09 8.78 9.40
N GLU A 131 3.71 9.77 10.06
CA GLU A 131 3.84 11.12 9.49
C GLU A 131 4.74 11.11 8.24
N THR A 132 5.86 10.40 8.27
CA THR A 132 6.78 10.27 7.14
C THR A 132 6.13 9.51 5.98
N SER A 133 5.46 8.40 6.27
CA SER A 133 4.71 7.62 5.28
C SER A 133 3.61 8.47 4.62
N MET A 134 2.84 9.21 5.41
CA MET A 134 1.78 10.07 4.92
C MET A 134 2.31 11.23 4.06
N ARG A 135 3.46 11.83 4.41
CA ARG A 135 4.12 12.86 3.58
C ARG A 135 4.54 12.34 2.22
N ALA A 136 4.93 11.06 2.14
CA ALA A 136 5.28 10.41 0.89
C ALA A 136 4.07 9.98 0.05
N ASN A 137 2.85 10.36 0.46
CA ASN A 137 1.59 9.96 -0.17
C ASN A 137 1.44 8.43 -0.28
N ASN A 138 1.92 7.70 0.73
CA ASN A 138 1.87 6.26 0.75
C ASN A 138 0.44 5.76 1.04
N THR A 139 0.10 4.61 0.45
CA THR A 139 -1.10 3.83 0.73
C THR A 139 -0.68 2.61 1.53
N SER A 140 -1.24 2.40 2.73
CA SER A 140 -0.81 1.33 3.63
C SER A 140 -1.95 0.86 4.55
N CYS A 141 -1.75 -0.30 5.20
CA CYS A 141 -2.76 -0.88 6.08
C CYS A 141 -2.20 -1.19 7.47
N PHE A 142 -1.40 -2.25 7.63
CA PHE A 142 -0.96 -2.72 8.96
C PHE A 142 0.14 -1.84 9.56
N ASN A 143 -0.10 -1.37 10.77
CA ASN A 143 0.90 -0.74 11.66
C ASN A 143 0.47 -0.92 13.11
N PHE A 144 1.18 -1.75 13.89
CA PHE A 144 0.80 -2.05 15.27
C PHE A 144 1.07 -0.87 16.20
N ARG A 145 0.03 -0.13 16.52
CA ARG A 145 0.06 1.03 17.43
C ARG A 145 -1.29 1.31 18.06
N THR A 146 -1.27 2.03 19.16
CA THR A 146 -2.50 2.56 19.77
C THR A 146 -2.99 3.81 19.04
N ILE A 147 -4.25 4.14 19.21
CA ILE A 147 -4.82 5.43 18.81
C ILE A 147 -4.15 6.53 19.63
N ALA A 148 -3.74 7.62 19.00
CA ALA A 148 -3.08 8.74 19.67
C ALA A 148 -3.90 9.25 20.87
N GLY A 149 -3.25 9.31 22.06
CA GLY A 149 -3.90 9.70 23.32
C GLY A 149 -4.82 8.64 23.94
N SER A 150 -4.72 7.36 23.50
CA SER A 150 -5.55 6.27 24.00
C SER A 150 -4.72 5.00 24.23
N LYS A 151 -5.22 4.10 25.08
CA LYS A 151 -4.71 2.73 25.23
C LYS A 151 -5.32 1.74 24.24
N LYS A 152 -6.31 2.16 23.45
CA LYS A 152 -7.00 1.30 22.47
C LYS A 152 -6.14 1.09 21.24
N LEU A 153 -6.06 -0.14 20.75
CA LEU A 153 -5.43 -0.45 19.47
C LEU A 153 -6.19 0.21 18.32
N SER A 154 -5.46 0.77 17.35
CA SER A 154 -6.06 1.30 16.13
C SER A 154 -6.57 0.15 15.24
N HIS A 155 -7.42 0.46 14.26
CA HIS A 155 -7.79 -0.51 13.22
C HIS A 155 -6.58 -0.91 12.38
N HIS A 156 -5.60 -0.01 12.15
CA HIS A 156 -4.32 -0.34 11.53
C HIS A 156 -3.52 -1.38 12.35
N ALA A 157 -3.56 -1.30 13.68
CA ALA A 157 -2.89 -2.28 14.53
C ALA A 157 -3.46 -3.70 14.37
N ARG A 158 -4.71 -3.82 13.93
CA ARG A 158 -5.37 -5.10 13.63
C ARG A 158 -5.27 -5.48 12.16
N GLY A 159 -4.71 -4.59 11.31
CA GLY A 159 -4.69 -4.77 9.86
C GLY A 159 -6.07 -4.67 9.20
N THR A 160 -7.02 -3.95 9.81
CA THR A 160 -8.41 -3.83 9.33
C THR A 160 -8.78 -2.42 8.87
N ALA A 161 -7.79 -1.54 8.71
CA ALA A 161 -7.95 -0.22 8.10
C ALA A 161 -6.90 0.02 7.01
N VAL A 162 -7.28 0.76 5.99
CA VAL A 162 -6.42 1.15 4.87
C VAL A 162 -6.47 2.67 4.73
N ASP A 163 -5.30 3.29 4.65
CA ASP A 163 -5.15 4.70 4.31
C ASP A 163 -4.68 4.82 2.85
N ILE A 164 -5.36 5.64 2.05
CA ILE A 164 -5.14 5.76 0.61
C ILE A 164 -4.77 7.19 0.23
N ASN A 165 -3.65 7.35 -0.52
CA ASN A 165 -3.19 8.65 -1.02
C ASN A 165 -3.15 9.71 0.09
N THR A 166 -2.43 9.40 1.13
CA THR A 166 -2.51 10.01 2.46
C THR A 166 -2.20 11.51 2.49
N LEU A 167 -1.23 11.98 1.68
CA LEU A 167 -0.89 13.41 1.60
C LEU A 167 -2.07 14.27 1.14
N TYR A 168 -2.79 13.79 0.11
CA TYR A 168 -3.90 14.51 -0.52
C TYR A 168 -5.24 14.30 0.20
N ASN A 169 -5.29 13.36 1.14
CA ASN A 169 -6.49 13.02 1.90
C ASN A 169 -6.24 13.08 3.42
N PRO A 170 -5.83 14.25 3.95
CA PRO A 170 -5.34 14.33 5.31
C PRO A 170 -6.43 14.06 6.36
N TYR A 171 -5.99 13.58 7.53
CA TYR A 171 -6.76 13.68 8.75
C TYR A 171 -6.89 15.15 9.15
N TYR A 172 -8.08 15.54 9.61
CA TYR A 172 -8.39 16.90 10.07
C TYR A 172 -9.27 16.88 11.31
N LYS A 173 -8.86 17.58 12.35
CA LYS A 173 -9.67 17.79 13.56
C LYS A 173 -9.52 19.21 14.09
N LYS A 174 -10.64 19.88 14.32
CA LYS A 174 -10.69 21.13 15.11
C LYS A 174 -11.01 20.75 16.56
N ARG A 175 -10.13 21.08 17.48
CA ARG A 175 -10.31 20.84 18.92
C ARG A 175 -11.20 21.92 19.52
N THR A 176 -11.75 21.67 20.70
CA THR A 176 -12.61 22.60 21.44
C THR A 176 -11.92 23.93 21.77
N ASN A 177 -10.60 23.90 21.99
CA ASN A 177 -9.78 25.09 22.21
C ASN A 177 -9.44 25.87 20.92
N GLY A 178 -10.05 25.52 19.78
CA GLY A 178 -9.80 26.15 18.49
C GLY A 178 -8.58 25.65 17.72
N THR A 179 -7.70 24.85 18.34
CA THR A 179 -6.53 24.27 17.68
C THR A 179 -6.92 23.32 16.56
N VAL A 180 -6.27 23.45 15.41
CA VAL A 180 -6.49 22.58 14.25
C VAL A 180 -5.33 21.59 14.12
N VAL A 181 -5.65 20.29 14.15
CA VAL A 181 -4.72 19.20 13.88
C VAL A 181 -4.92 18.74 12.42
N VAL A 182 -3.84 18.61 11.70
CA VAL A 182 -3.81 18.06 10.33
C VAL A 182 -2.67 17.04 10.25
N GLN A 183 -2.94 15.86 9.72
CA GLN A 183 -1.94 14.81 9.50
C GLN A 183 -2.08 14.23 8.08
N PRO A 184 -1.01 14.22 7.29
CA PRO A 184 0.30 14.83 7.59
C PRO A 184 0.20 16.36 7.64
N ALA A 185 1.08 17.01 8.39
CA ALA A 185 1.08 18.47 8.52
C ALA A 185 1.21 19.18 7.16
N THR A 186 1.97 18.58 6.22
CA THR A 186 2.15 19.05 4.84
C THR A 186 0.87 18.97 3.99
N GLY A 187 -0.10 18.15 4.41
CA GLY A 187 -1.42 17.99 3.77
C GLY A 187 -2.41 19.12 4.06
N ARG A 188 -2.04 20.13 4.89
CA ARG A 188 -2.95 21.22 5.34
C ARG A 188 -3.71 21.89 4.19
N ARG A 189 -3.07 22.14 3.06
CA ARG A 189 -3.70 22.75 1.88
C ARG A 189 -4.83 21.91 1.28
N TYR A 190 -4.83 20.60 1.48
CA TYR A 190 -5.81 19.66 0.96
C TYR A 190 -7.02 19.45 1.88
N VAL A 191 -7.04 20.07 3.06
CA VAL A 191 -8.22 20.10 3.95
C VAL A 191 -9.40 20.82 3.27
N ASN A 192 -9.10 21.84 2.45
CA ASN A 192 -10.12 22.48 1.62
C ASN A 192 -10.50 21.56 0.44
N ARG A 193 -11.57 20.79 0.61
CA ARG A 193 -12.05 19.81 -0.38
C ARG A 193 -12.74 20.42 -1.60
N LYS A 194 -12.94 21.74 -1.66
CA LYS A 194 -13.49 22.46 -2.83
C LYS A 194 -12.48 22.57 -3.97
N GLY A 195 -11.18 22.60 -3.66
CA GLY A 195 -10.12 22.66 -4.66
C GLY A 195 -10.08 21.42 -5.55
N ASN A 196 -9.61 21.60 -6.79
CA ASN A 196 -9.26 20.49 -7.68
C ASN A 196 -7.77 20.15 -7.50
N PHE A 197 -7.49 18.90 -7.14
CA PHE A 197 -6.14 18.37 -6.98
C PHE A 197 -6.13 16.86 -7.21
N PRO A 198 -4.98 16.28 -7.60
CA PRO A 198 -4.88 14.86 -7.87
C PRO A 198 -5.11 14.02 -6.61
N TYR A 199 -5.42 12.74 -6.80
CA TYR A 199 -5.56 11.74 -5.75
C TYR A 199 -6.65 12.03 -4.69
N LYS A 200 -7.51 13.00 -4.90
CA LYS A 200 -8.57 13.38 -3.98
C LYS A 200 -9.68 12.33 -3.92
N ILE A 201 -9.92 11.79 -2.71
CA ILE A 201 -11.06 10.90 -2.45
C ILE A 201 -12.27 11.72 -2.06
N VAL A 202 -13.41 11.47 -2.68
CA VAL A 202 -14.68 12.11 -2.34
C VAL A 202 -15.80 11.07 -2.22
N ARG A 203 -16.85 11.41 -1.46
CA ARG A 203 -18.04 10.57 -1.39
C ARG A 203 -18.60 10.32 -2.80
N GLY A 204 -18.80 9.05 -3.15
CA GLY A 204 -19.36 8.64 -4.43
C GLY A 204 -18.34 8.45 -5.55
N ASP A 205 -17.04 8.75 -5.36
CA ASP A 205 -16.03 8.35 -6.34
C ASP A 205 -15.86 6.82 -6.39
N LEU A 206 -15.07 6.32 -7.32
CA LEU A 206 -14.87 4.88 -7.50
C LEU A 206 -14.26 4.23 -6.24
N CYS A 207 -13.22 4.84 -5.67
CA CYS A 207 -12.56 4.32 -4.49
C CYS A 207 -13.55 4.20 -3.32
N TYR A 208 -14.27 5.28 -3.02
CA TYR A 208 -15.31 5.29 -1.99
C TYR A 208 -16.34 4.19 -2.22
N ARG A 209 -16.90 4.07 -3.45
CA ARG A 209 -17.94 3.08 -3.75
C ARG A 209 -17.46 1.65 -3.55
N LEU A 210 -16.27 1.32 -4.02
CA LEU A 210 -15.71 -0.02 -3.90
C LEU A 210 -15.50 -0.40 -2.43
N PHE A 211 -14.89 0.47 -1.62
CA PHE A 211 -14.70 0.20 -0.21
C PHE A 211 -16.03 0.03 0.53
N ILE A 212 -17.04 0.89 0.27
CA ILE A 212 -18.37 0.76 0.90
C ILE A 212 -19.06 -0.54 0.49
N GLN A 213 -18.99 -0.94 -0.79
CA GLN A 213 -19.56 -2.20 -1.29
C GLN A 213 -18.95 -3.42 -0.61
N HIS A 214 -17.67 -3.35 -0.23
CA HIS A 214 -16.97 -4.40 0.53
C HIS A 214 -17.12 -4.27 2.05
N GLY A 215 -18.03 -3.42 2.54
CA GLY A 215 -18.40 -3.31 3.95
C GLY A 215 -17.46 -2.46 4.81
N PHE A 216 -16.60 -1.66 4.19
CA PHE A 216 -15.79 -0.66 4.90
C PHE A 216 -16.60 0.59 5.20
N THR A 217 -16.21 1.31 6.24
CA THR A 217 -16.66 2.68 6.52
C THR A 217 -15.56 3.67 6.18
N TRP A 218 -15.94 4.91 5.86
CA TRP A 218 -15.00 5.96 5.47
C TRP A 218 -14.87 7.05 6.53
N GLY A 219 -13.63 7.34 6.96
CA GLY A 219 -13.34 8.38 7.96
C GLY A 219 -13.68 9.80 7.51
N GLY A 220 -13.75 10.06 6.20
CA GLY A 220 -14.23 11.35 5.66
C GLY A 220 -15.70 11.63 5.96
N ALA A 221 -16.49 10.61 6.36
CA ALA A 221 -17.89 10.75 6.78
C ALA A 221 -18.04 11.06 8.28
N TRP A 222 -17.01 10.92 9.11
CA TRP A 222 -17.11 11.15 10.56
C TRP A 222 -17.56 12.59 10.88
N ARG A 223 -18.22 12.81 12.02
CA ARG A 223 -18.82 14.11 12.35
C ARG A 223 -17.86 15.04 13.11
N ASP A 224 -17.15 14.52 14.10
CA ASP A 224 -16.28 15.25 15.04
C ASP A 224 -14.87 15.52 14.50
N ARG A 225 -14.51 14.83 13.43
CA ARG A 225 -13.25 14.92 12.71
C ARG A 225 -13.45 14.42 11.29
N LYS A 226 -12.47 14.60 10.45
CA LYS A 226 -12.40 14.02 9.10
C LYS A 226 -11.10 13.26 8.95
N ASP A 227 -11.19 12.07 8.40
CA ASP A 227 -10.04 11.29 7.97
C ASP A 227 -10.27 10.84 6.54
N TYR A 228 -9.84 11.69 5.60
CA TYR A 228 -10.21 11.52 4.20
C TYR A 228 -9.49 10.34 3.54
N GLN A 229 -8.34 9.91 4.08
CA GLN A 229 -7.57 8.75 3.61
C GLN A 229 -8.14 7.42 4.09
N HIS A 230 -8.83 7.40 5.23
CA HIS A 230 -9.07 6.25 6.07
C HIS A 230 -10.34 5.47 5.71
N PHE A 231 -10.16 4.18 5.43
CA PHE A 231 -11.24 3.20 5.32
C PHE A 231 -11.01 2.08 6.33
N GLU A 232 -12.02 1.74 7.13
CA GLU A 232 -11.93 0.69 8.14
C GLU A 232 -13.08 -0.30 8.05
N LYS A 233 -12.82 -1.58 8.36
CA LYS A 233 -13.82 -2.64 8.44
C LYS A 233 -13.76 -3.30 9.80
N SER A 234 -14.90 -3.36 10.49
CA SER A 234 -15.03 -4.16 11.72
C SER A 234 -15.07 -5.65 11.34
N ILE A 235 -14.26 -6.44 12.02
CA ILE A 235 -14.29 -7.89 11.95
C ILE A 235 -14.85 -8.43 13.27
N ASN A 236 -15.80 -9.32 13.19
CA ASN A 236 -16.41 -9.99 14.35
C ASN A 236 -15.45 -11.03 14.93
#